data_48764e86a612f76f88422fd5b0be40a8
#
_entry.id   48764e86a612f76f88422fd5b0be40a8
#
_cell.length_a   1.000
_cell.length_b   1.000
_cell.length_c   1.000
_cell.angle_alpha   90.00
_cell.angle_beta   90.00
_cell.angle_gamma   90.00
#
_symmetry.space_group_name_H-M   'P 1'
#
loop_
_entity.id
_entity.type
_entity.pdbx_description
1 polymer ?
#
loop_
_entity_poly.entity_id
_entity_poly.type
_entity_poly.pdbx_seq_one_letter_code
_entity_poly.pdbx_strand_id
1 'polypeptide(L)'
;MVRLPLSPAEIDRGRRLGAFLRRARADRSMLDVALAADVSPETLRKIETGRVATPAFPTVAAIADVLGLSLDEVWAEMRPPEEAGSSHGATTRNVPRRIGLT
;
A
#
# COMPACT_ATOMS: atom_id res chain seq x y z
N MET A 1 -7.97 -22.34 16.52
CA MET A 1 -7.46 -21.01 16.84
C MET A 1 -8.48 -19.94 16.47
N VAL A 2 -8.72 -19.04 17.39
CA VAL A 2 -9.67 -17.96 17.16
C VAL A 2 -8.96 -16.79 16.48
N ARG A 3 -9.59 -16.28 15.45
CA ARG A 3 -9.04 -15.15 14.72
C ARG A 3 -9.71 -13.88 15.22
N LEU A 4 -8.89 -12.92 15.61
CA LEU A 4 -9.43 -11.66 16.07
C LEU A 4 -10.02 -10.87 14.91
N PRO A 5 -11.11 -10.14 15.11
CA PRO A 5 -11.66 -9.29 14.06
C PRO A 5 -10.68 -8.20 13.70
N LEU A 6 -10.78 -7.72 12.47
CA LEU A 6 -9.97 -6.60 12.03
C LEU A 6 -10.38 -5.34 12.77
N SER A 7 -9.42 -4.54 13.15
CA SER A 7 -9.72 -3.27 13.80
C SER A 7 -10.16 -2.25 12.74
N PRO A 8 -10.89 -1.20 13.15
CA PRO A 8 -11.23 -0.12 12.21
C PRO A 8 -10.00 0.49 11.55
N ALA A 9 -8.88 0.57 12.26
CA ALA A 9 -7.64 1.11 11.70
C ALA A 9 -7.11 0.21 10.59
N GLU A 10 -7.19 -1.10 10.77
CA GLU A 10 -6.73 -2.03 9.73
C GLU A 10 -7.60 -1.94 8.49
N ILE A 11 -8.91 -1.84 8.69
CA ILE A 11 -9.85 -1.72 7.58
C ILE A 11 -9.57 -0.42 6.81
N ASP A 12 -9.35 0.67 7.54
CA ASP A 12 -9.07 1.95 6.92
C ASP A 12 -7.77 1.92 6.11
N ARG A 13 -6.74 1.29 6.66
CA ARG A 13 -5.47 1.17 5.94
C ARG A 13 -5.66 0.40 4.64
N GLY A 14 -6.45 -0.67 4.66
CA GLY A 14 -6.72 -1.44 3.46
C GLY A 14 -7.45 -0.63 2.40
N ARG A 15 -8.40 0.19 2.82
CA ARG A 15 -9.12 1.05 1.89
C ARG A 15 -8.21 2.11 1.29
N ARG A 16 -7.34 2.71 2.10
CA ARG A 16 -6.40 3.70 1.62
C ARG A 16 -5.42 3.11 0.62
N LEU A 17 -4.92 1.92 0.94
CA LEU A 17 -4.03 1.21 0.03
C LEU A 17 -4.71 0.95 -1.30
N GLY A 18 -5.92 0.41 -1.26
CA GLY A 18 -6.65 0.09 -2.48
C GLY A 18 -6.90 1.31 -3.33
N ALA A 19 -7.33 2.40 -2.72
CA ALA A 19 -7.60 3.63 -3.45
C ALA A 19 -6.32 4.19 -4.06
N PHE A 20 -5.22 4.14 -3.34
CA PHE A 20 -3.95 4.63 -3.84
C PHE A 20 -3.47 3.81 -5.04
N LEU A 21 -3.53 2.49 -4.93
CA LEU A 21 -3.10 1.63 -6.03
C LEU A 21 -3.98 1.82 -7.26
N ARG A 22 -5.27 2.01 -7.05
CA ARG A 22 -6.17 2.25 -8.17
C ARG A 22 -5.83 3.56 -8.89
N ARG A 23 -5.56 4.62 -8.12
CA ARG A 23 -5.16 5.90 -8.74
C ARG A 23 -3.83 5.76 -9.48
N ALA A 24 -2.89 5.02 -8.91
CA ALA A 24 -1.59 4.83 -9.53
C ALA A 24 -1.69 3.99 -10.80
N ARG A 25 -2.62 3.04 -10.83
CA ARG A 25 -2.84 2.24 -12.04
C ARG A 25 -3.39 3.07 -13.18
N ALA A 26 -4.23 4.05 -12.86
CA ALA A 26 -4.79 5.00 -13.81
C ALA A 26 -5.43 4.27 -15.01
N ASP A 27 -4.94 4.51 -16.23
CA ASP A 27 -5.50 3.94 -17.45
C ASP A 27 -5.04 2.53 -17.75
N ARG A 28 -4.05 2.03 -17.01
CA ARG A 28 -3.53 0.69 -17.30
C ARG A 28 -4.58 -0.35 -16.95
N SER A 29 -4.70 -1.38 -17.76
CA SER A 29 -5.73 -2.38 -17.52
C SER A 29 -5.39 -3.20 -16.27
N MET A 30 -6.43 -3.61 -15.57
CA MET A 30 -6.26 -4.46 -14.39
C MET A 30 -5.56 -5.76 -14.76
N LEU A 31 -5.93 -6.34 -15.90
CA LEU A 31 -5.31 -7.58 -16.37
C LEU A 31 -3.80 -7.40 -16.60
N ASP A 32 -3.43 -6.33 -17.29
CA ASP A 32 -2.02 -6.08 -17.58
C ASP A 32 -1.19 -5.93 -16.31
N VAL A 33 -1.70 -5.14 -15.37
CA VAL A 33 -0.98 -4.92 -14.12
C VAL A 33 -0.89 -6.22 -13.30
N ALA A 34 -2.00 -6.96 -13.23
CA ALA A 34 -2.01 -8.21 -12.50
C ALA A 34 -1.02 -9.22 -13.09
N LEU A 35 -0.99 -9.34 -14.42
CA LEU A 35 -0.04 -10.24 -15.07
C LEU A 35 1.40 -9.83 -14.80
N ALA A 36 1.68 -8.54 -14.90
CA ALA A 36 3.04 -8.05 -14.65
C ALA A 36 3.47 -8.26 -13.21
N ALA A 37 2.54 -8.17 -12.27
CA ALA A 37 2.84 -8.37 -10.86
C ALA A 37 2.75 -9.83 -10.43
N ASP A 38 2.37 -10.70 -11.34
CA ASP A 38 2.21 -12.14 -11.06
C ASP A 38 1.17 -12.40 -9.98
N VAL A 39 0.06 -11.67 -10.06
CA VAL A 39 -1.09 -11.90 -9.19
C VAL A 39 -2.34 -12.07 -10.06
N SER A 40 -3.37 -12.67 -9.49
CA SER A 40 -4.60 -12.81 -10.27
C SER A 40 -5.31 -11.48 -10.37
N PRO A 41 -6.04 -11.23 -11.48
CA PRO A 41 -6.82 -9.99 -11.57
C PRO A 41 -7.84 -9.85 -10.46
N GLU A 42 -8.39 -10.97 -10.00
CA GLU A 42 -9.34 -10.93 -8.91
C GLU A 42 -8.68 -10.48 -7.61
N THR A 43 -7.46 -10.95 -7.35
CA THR A 43 -6.72 -10.51 -6.17
C THR A 43 -6.47 -9.01 -6.23
N LEU A 44 -6.04 -8.52 -7.39
CA LEU A 44 -5.80 -7.09 -7.55
C LEU A 44 -7.09 -6.29 -7.33
N ARG A 45 -8.20 -6.77 -7.89
CA ARG A 45 -9.48 -6.08 -7.71
C ARG A 45 -9.89 -6.04 -6.24
N LYS A 46 -9.71 -7.13 -5.52
CA LYS A 46 -10.05 -7.16 -4.10
C LYS A 46 -9.22 -6.18 -3.30
N ILE A 47 -7.95 -6.04 -3.66
CA ILE A 47 -7.09 -5.07 -2.98
C ILE A 47 -7.53 -3.65 -3.30
N GLU A 48 -7.79 -3.36 -4.57
CA GLU A 48 -8.18 -2.00 -4.99
C GLU A 48 -9.50 -1.56 -4.40
N THR A 49 -10.39 -2.49 -4.13
CA THR A 49 -11.69 -2.16 -3.55
C THR A 49 -11.71 -2.19 -2.03
N GLY A 50 -10.56 -2.48 -1.43
CA GLY A 50 -10.46 -2.50 0.02
C GLY A 50 -11.02 -3.73 0.69
N ARG A 51 -11.36 -4.76 -0.10
CA ARG A 51 -11.94 -5.98 0.46
C ARG A 51 -10.91 -6.84 1.18
N VAL A 52 -9.64 -6.62 0.90
CA VAL A 52 -8.55 -7.29 1.59
C VAL A 52 -7.85 -6.23 2.43
N ALA A 53 -8.08 -6.26 3.73
CA ALA A 53 -7.56 -5.20 4.61
C ALA A 53 -6.05 -5.29 4.78
N THR A 54 -5.51 -6.50 4.81
CA THR A 54 -4.08 -6.70 5.06
C THR A 54 -3.51 -7.66 4.03
N PRO A 55 -3.29 -7.19 2.80
CA PRO A 55 -2.69 -8.05 1.77
C PRO A 55 -1.28 -8.45 2.17
N ALA A 56 -0.84 -9.60 1.66
CA ALA A 56 0.51 -10.05 1.94
C ALA A 56 1.54 -9.06 1.39
N PHE A 57 2.62 -8.88 2.14
CA PHE A 57 3.64 -7.93 1.74
C PHE A 57 4.22 -8.22 0.35
N PRO A 58 4.57 -9.46 -0.01
CA PRO A 58 5.12 -9.71 -1.35
C PRO A 58 4.15 -9.31 -2.47
N THR A 59 2.85 -9.49 -2.23
CA THR A 59 1.84 -9.09 -3.21
C THR A 59 1.84 -7.57 -3.40
N VAL A 60 1.84 -6.83 -2.30
CA VAL A 60 1.85 -5.37 -2.37
C VAL A 60 3.14 -4.88 -3.02
N ALA A 61 4.27 -5.47 -2.64
CA ALA A 61 5.56 -5.06 -3.20
C ALA A 61 5.62 -5.29 -4.71
N ALA A 62 5.08 -6.41 -5.18
CA ALA A 62 5.07 -6.71 -6.61
C ALA A 62 4.20 -5.71 -7.38
N ILE A 63 3.03 -5.39 -6.85
CA ILE A 63 2.15 -4.42 -7.49
C ILE A 63 2.80 -3.05 -7.51
N ALA A 64 3.39 -2.63 -6.40
CA ALA A 64 4.06 -1.34 -6.32
C ALA A 64 5.19 -1.24 -7.34
N ASP A 65 5.96 -2.32 -7.48
CA ASP A 65 7.06 -2.34 -8.43
C ASP A 65 6.56 -2.14 -9.86
N VAL A 66 5.49 -2.81 -10.23
CA VAL A 66 4.90 -2.68 -11.56
C VAL A 66 4.41 -1.26 -11.82
N LEU A 67 3.86 -0.62 -10.78
CA LEU A 67 3.30 0.72 -10.91
C LEU A 67 4.35 1.82 -10.74
N GLY A 68 5.60 1.46 -10.46
CA GLY A 68 6.66 2.44 -10.27
C GLY A 68 6.59 3.18 -8.96
N LEU A 69 6.01 2.55 -7.94
CA LEU A 69 5.86 3.15 -6.62
C LEU A 69 6.89 2.61 -5.66
N SER A 70 7.40 3.46 -4.79
CA SER A 70 8.25 2.98 -3.70
C SER A 70 7.36 2.48 -2.56
N LEU A 71 7.92 1.60 -1.73
CA LEU A 71 7.18 1.13 -0.57
C LEU A 71 6.96 2.24 0.45
N ASP A 72 7.86 3.22 0.49
CA ASP A 72 7.67 4.38 1.35
C ASP A 72 6.45 5.19 0.92
N GLU A 73 6.27 5.36 -0.39
CA GLU A 73 5.08 6.05 -0.90
C GLU A 73 3.80 5.30 -0.52
N VAL A 74 3.84 3.97 -0.68
CA VAL A 74 2.69 3.15 -0.35
C VAL A 74 2.35 3.29 1.13
N TRP A 75 3.35 3.21 1.98
CA TRP A 75 3.09 3.31 3.43
C TRP A 75 2.59 4.69 3.81
N ALA A 76 3.13 5.74 3.20
CA ALA A 76 2.70 7.10 3.49
C ALA A 76 1.21 7.28 3.20
N GLU A 77 0.72 6.62 2.14
CA GLU A 77 -0.69 6.73 1.78
C GLU A 77 -1.59 5.88 2.66
N MET A 78 -1.06 4.79 3.19
CA MET A 78 -1.84 3.86 3.99
C MET A 78 -2.05 4.33 5.42
N ARG A 79 -1.04 4.94 6.01
CA ARG A 79 -1.12 5.24 7.43
C ARG A 79 -2.08 6.40 7.67
N PRO A 80 -2.73 6.41 8.84
CA PRO A 80 -3.71 7.45 9.16
C PRO A 80 -3.07 8.84 9.22
N PRO A 81 -3.84 9.88 8.93
CA PRO A 81 -3.32 11.25 8.99
C PRO A 81 -2.71 11.62 10.34
N GLU A 82 -3.27 11.13 11.44
CA GLU A 82 -2.73 11.45 12.76
C GLU A 82 -1.35 10.84 12.97
N GLU A 83 -1.08 9.67 12.41
CA GLU A 83 0.26 9.09 12.47
C GLU A 83 1.22 9.89 11.62
N ALA A 84 0.78 10.30 10.43
CA ALA A 84 1.62 11.12 9.56
C ALA A 84 1.94 12.45 10.22
N GLY A 85 0.98 13.02 10.92
CA GLY A 85 1.19 14.30 11.58
C GLY A 85 2.15 14.22 12.76
N SER A 86 2.20 13.11 13.45
CA SER A 86 3.05 12.95 14.61
C SER A 86 4.51 12.66 14.25
N SER A 87 4.71 12.32 13.05
CA SER A 87 6.08 12.04 12.68
C SER A 87 6.84 13.29 12.56
N HIS A 88 7.02 13.94 13.21
CA HIS A 88 7.86 14.87 13.03
C HIS A 88 9.01 14.77 13.08
N GLY A 89 8.65 14.82 12.94
CA GLY A 89 9.32 14.72 12.52
C GLY A 89 9.88 14.68 12.42
N ALA A 90 9.97 14.49 12.54
CA ALA A 90 10.45 14.16 12.09
C ALA A 90 10.96 14.09 11.73
N THR A 91 11.23 14.13 11.76
CA THR A 91 11.66 13.95 11.12
C THR A 91 12.29 13.85 10.78
N THR A 92 12.70 13.80 10.88
CA THR A 92 13.20 13.45 10.20
C THR A 92 13.67 12.91 9.99
N ARG A 93 13.99 12.73 10.07
CA ARG A 93 14.36 12.01 9.48
C ARG A 93 14.68 11.78 9.11
N ASN A 94 14.91 11.83 9.10
CA ASN A 94 15.19 11.43 8.36
C ASN A 94 15.41 11.38 7.92
N VAL A 95 15.77 11.52 8.25
CA VAL A 95 16.05 11.28 7.55
C VAL A 95 16.39 10.97 7.13
N PRO A 96 16.85 10.94 7.06
CA PRO A 96 17.20 10.32 6.29
C PRO A 96 17.53 9.67 6.18
N ARG A 97 18.01 9.60 6.29
CA ARG A 97 18.32 8.84 5.75
C ARG A 97 18.65 8.56 5.13
N ARG A 98 18.94 8.76 5.09
CA ARG A 98 19.21 8.49 4.18
C ARG A 98 19.89 8.58 3.83
N ILE A 99 20.18 8.62 4.05
CA ILE A 99 20.74 8.49 3.46
C ILE A 99 21.24 8.26 3.14
N GLY A 100 21.62 8.30 3.32
CA GLY A 100 22.13 7.81 2.60
C GLY A 100 22.46 7.68 2.67
N LEU A 101 22.72 7.61 2.99
CA LEU A 101 22.90 7.31 2.73
C LEU A 101 22.75 7.03 2.63
N THR A 102 23.00 7.19 2.85
CA THR A 102 22.81 6.79 2.24
C THR A 102 22.64 6.64 2.11
#